data_6feee78f17b50a038fb6bd358986fb87
#
_entry.id   6feee78f17b50a038fb6bd358986fb87
#
_cell.length_a   1.000
_cell.length_b   1.000
_cell.length_c   1.000
_cell.angle_alpha   90.00
_cell.angle_beta   90.00
_cell.angle_gamma   90.00
#
_symmetry.space_group_name_H-M   'P 1'
#
loop_
_entity.id
_entity.type
_entity.pdbx_description
1 polymer ?
#
loop_
_entity_poly.entity_id
_entity_poly.type
_entity_poly.pdbx_seq_one_letter_code
_entity_poly.pdbx_strand_id
1 'polypeptide(L)'
;MSNNEARRESVDAGLAIEIGEGFAGDGVNAAHINTVLGLRNGPVGAAFATALAQPTPGHVPFLAVWAPNVPVEPPTLFVNKATIAGDQHGNLTWGAAQAGVAAGVTAHVAEQFDADRFDDALLTQLVLIVAVWVNPSANDAALVFANNRDATALALRRGGDAVAHDMTIPHDDVKVQSALAAFRAGRTPHNPYFTP
;
A
#
# COMPACT_ATOMS: atom_id res chain seq x y z
N MET A 1 0.74 -31.59 13.50
CA MET A 1 1.00 -30.21 13.11
C MET A 1 1.57 -29.47 14.31
N SER A 2 2.72 -28.85 14.18
CA SER A 2 3.26 -27.99 15.24
C SER A 2 2.46 -26.68 15.30
N ASN A 3 2.43 -26.02 16.47
CA ASN A 3 1.79 -24.70 16.61
C ASN A 3 2.33 -23.67 15.58
N ASN A 4 3.59 -23.83 15.14
CA ASN A 4 4.21 -23.00 14.13
C ASN A 4 3.69 -23.29 12.70
N GLU A 5 3.36 -24.54 12.38
CA GLU A 5 2.79 -24.90 11.08
C GLU A 5 1.36 -24.38 10.94
N ALA A 6 0.52 -24.55 11.95
CA ALA A 6 -0.84 -24.01 11.97
C ALA A 6 -0.87 -22.47 11.91
N ARG A 7 0.10 -21.81 12.58
CA ARG A 7 0.26 -20.35 12.51
C ARG A 7 0.70 -19.88 11.11
N ARG A 8 1.63 -20.59 10.46
CA ARG A 8 2.05 -20.29 9.08
C ARG A 8 0.92 -20.48 8.08
N GLU A 9 0.17 -21.56 8.15
CA GLU A 9 -1.00 -21.78 7.28
C GLU A 9 -2.07 -20.69 7.45
N SER A 10 -2.32 -20.21 8.67
CA SER A 10 -3.28 -19.13 8.93
C SER A 10 -2.78 -17.77 8.43
N VAL A 11 -1.48 -17.49 8.56
CA VAL A 11 -0.83 -16.27 8.04
C VAL A 11 -0.80 -16.31 6.51
N ASP A 12 -0.44 -17.44 5.91
CA ASP A 12 -0.44 -17.61 4.45
C ASP A 12 -1.84 -17.44 3.84
N ALA A 13 -2.89 -17.93 4.52
CA ALA A 13 -4.27 -17.74 4.09
C ALA A 13 -4.72 -16.27 4.21
N GLY A 14 -4.30 -15.58 5.28
CA GLY A 14 -4.60 -14.16 5.51
C GLY A 14 -3.85 -13.23 4.56
N LEU A 15 -2.66 -13.60 4.11
CA LEU A 15 -1.80 -12.81 3.20
C LEU A 15 -2.02 -13.12 1.72
N ALA A 16 -3.06 -13.87 1.36
CA ALA A 16 -3.33 -14.16 -0.04
C ALA A 16 -3.43 -12.87 -0.88
N ILE A 17 -4.17 -11.88 -0.41
CA ILE A 17 -4.22 -10.52 -0.96
C ILE A 17 -4.70 -9.55 0.13
N GLU A 18 -3.88 -8.58 0.49
CA GLU A 18 -4.27 -7.43 1.33
C GLU A 18 -4.38 -6.18 0.47
N ILE A 19 -5.57 -5.58 0.45
CA ILE A 19 -5.85 -4.37 -0.33
C ILE A 19 -6.14 -3.23 0.64
N GLY A 20 -5.36 -2.17 0.55
CA GLY A 20 -5.51 -1.00 1.40
C GLY A 20 -5.60 0.30 0.62
N GLU A 21 -6.21 1.30 1.24
CA GLU A 21 -6.28 2.66 0.75
C GLU A 21 -5.94 3.64 1.86
N GLY A 22 -5.07 4.59 1.56
CA GLY A 22 -4.65 5.66 2.45
C GLY A 22 -4.68 7.02 1.77
N PHE A 23 -5.10 8.02 2.52
CA PHE A 23 -5.09 9.41 2.11
C PHE A 23 -4.47 10.25 3.24
N ALA A 24 -3.57 11.17 2.90
CA ALA A 24 -2.93 12.07 3.85
C ALA A 24 -2.69 13.45 3.25
N GLY A 25 -2.78 14.46 4.10
CA GLY A 25 -2.61 15.87 3.73
C GLY A 25 -3.82 16.44 3.00
N ASP A 26 -3.65 17.66 2.54
CA ASP A 26 -4.66 18.43 1.80
C ASP A 26 -4.04 19.20 0.62
N GLY A 27 -4.90 19.81 -0.20
CA GLY A 27 -4.49 20.64 -1.33
C GLY A 27 -3.64 19.89 -2.36
N VAL A 28 -2.75 20.61 -3.04
CA VAL A 28 -1.96 20.08 -4.15
C VAL A 28 -0.85 19.10 -3.71
N ASN A 29 -0.46 19.12 -2.44
CA ASN A 29 0.58 18.23 -1.90
C ASN A 29 0.02 17.00 -1.20
N ALA A 30 -1.30 16.78 -1.20
CA ALA A 30 -1.95 15.60 -0.65
C ALA A 30 -1.50 14.33 -1.37
N ALA A 31 -1.52 13.21 -0.65
CA ALA A 31 -1.22 11.88 -1.18
C ALA A 31 -2.45 10.98 -1.14
N HIS A 32 -2.64 10.20 -2.20
CA HIS A 32 -3.64 9.14 -2.27
C HIS A 32 -2.96 7.85 -2.73
N ILE A 33 -2.91 6.87 -1.85
CA ILE A 33 -2.20 5.62 -2.01
C ILE A 33 -3.19 4.46 -2.02
N ASN A 34 -3.01 3.53 -2.96
CA ASN A 34 -3.60 2.19 -2.88
C ASN A 34 -2.46 1.16 -2.79
N THR A 35 -2.61 0.17 -1.92
CA THR A 35 -1.64 -0.90 -1.74
C THR A 35 -2.26 -2.25 -2.05
N VAL A 36 -1.46 -3.14 -2.63
CA VAL A 36 -1.80 -4.56 -2.80
C VAL A 36 -0.59 -5.36 -2.33
N LEU A 37 -0.68 -5.94 -1.14
CA LEU A 37 0.34 -6.78 -0.53
C LEU A 37 -0.07 -8.24 -0.65
N GLY A 38 0.87 -9.14 -0.89
CA GLY A 38 0.63 -10.57 -0.90
C GLY A 38 1.83 -11.40 -1.26
N LEU A 39 1.62 -12.71 -1.39
CA LEU A 39 2.68 -13.66 -1.63
C LEU A 39 3.28 -13.52 -3.04
N ARG A 40 4.60 -13.62 -3.13
CA ARG A 40 5.38 -13.60 -4.38
C ARG A 40 4.95 -14.70 -5.35
N ASN A 41 4.60 -15.87 -4.85
CA ASN A 41 4.14 -17.03 -5.63
C ASN A 41 2.60 -17.05 -5.82
N GLY A 42 1.91 -15.98 -5.40
CA GLY A 42 0.47 -15.82 -5.51
C GLY A 42 0.04 -14.83 -6.61
N PRO A 43 -1.24 -14.45 -6.60
CA PRO A 43 -1.80 -13.53 -7.60
C PRO A 43 -1.14 -12.15 -7.59
N VAL A 44 -0.69 -11.66 -6.42
CA VAL A 44 0.01 -10.37 -6.32
C VAL A 44 1.38 -10.45 -6.97
N GLY A 45 2.11 -11.56 -6.81
CA GLY A 45 3.39 -11.77 -7.49
C GLY A 45 3.25 -11.83 -9.02
N ALA A 46 2.19 -12.45 -9.53
CA ALA A 46 1.89 -12.47 -10.96
C ALA A 46 1.57 -11.05 -11.49
N ALA A 47 0.77 -10.28 -10.75
CA ALA A 47 0.46 -8.89 -11.09
C ALA A 47 1.70 -7.99 -11.05
N PHE A 48 2.56 -8.16 -10.05
CA PHE A 48 3.83 -7.44 -9.90
C PHE A 48 4.74 -7.67 -11.10
N ALA A 49 4.97 -8.94 -11.48
CA ALA A 49 5.81 -9.30 -12.62
C ALA A 49 5.22 -8.78 -13.93
N THR A 50 3.91 -8.87 -14.12
CA THR A 50 3.22 -8.37 -15.32
C THR A 50 3.34 -6.85 -15.42
N ALA A 51 3.10 -6.11 -14.35
CA ALA A 51 3.19 -4.65 -14.35
C ALA A 51 4.62 -4.17 -14.65
N LEU A 52 5.63 -4.83 -14.10
CA LEU A 52 7.03 -4.51 -14.36
C LEU A 52 7.45 -4.80 -15.81
N ALA A 53 6.89 -5.86 -16.41
CA ALA A 53 7.22 -6.28 -17.78
C ALA A 53 6.45 -5.50 -18.87
N GLN A 54 5.36 -4.80 -18.50
CA GLN A 54 4.47 -4.12 -19.46
C GLN A 54 4.29 -2.64 -19.10
N PRO A 55 5.36 -1.82 -19.16
CA PRO A 55 5.24 -0.40 -18.89
C PRO A 55 4.39 0.29 -19.96
N THR A 56 3.57 1.25 -19.52
CA THR A 56 2.75 2.10 -20.40
C THR A 56 3.30 3.52 -20.44
N PRO A 57 3.22 4.24 -21.57
CA PRO A 57 3.67 5.63 -21.61
C PRO A 57 3.05 6.49 -20.50
N GLY A 58 3.89 7.22 -19.77
CA GLY A 58 3.47 8.06 -18.65
C GLY A 58 3.17 7.32 -17.33
N HIS A 59 3.15 5.99 -17.34
CA HIS A 59 2.88 5.13 -16.18
C HIS A 59 3.88 3.97 -16.12
N VAL A 60 5.17 4.30 -16.09
CA VAL A 60 6.24 3.30 -16.03
C VAL A 60 6.48 2.89 -14.57
N PRO A 61 6.13 1.65 -14.19
CA PRO A 61 6.40 1.16 -12.85
C PRO A 61 7.90 1.01 -12.60
N PHE A 62 8.32 1.24 -11.35
CA PHE A 62 9.71 1.05 -10.94
C PHE A 62 9.77 0.55 -9.48
N LEU A 63 10.91 -0.04 -9.11
CA LEU A 63 11.11 -0.52 -7.75
C LEU A 63 11.41 0.65 -6.81
N ALA A 64 10.67 0.73 -5.70
CA ALA A 64 10.98 1.68 -4.65
C ALA A 64 12.29 1.29 -3.95
N VAL A 65 13.12 2.28 -3.67
CA VAL A 65 14.41 2.10 -3.00
C VAL A 65 14.49 2.95 -1.75
N TRP A 66 15.13 2.42 -0.71
CA TRP A 66 15.49 3.17 0.49
C TRP A 66 16.67 4.12 0.23
N ALA A 67 17.65 3.62 -0.52
CA ALA A 67 18.81 4.35 -0.98
C ALA A 67 19.30 3.73 -2.30
N PRO A 68 20.21 4.36 -3.04
CA PRO A 68 20.79 3.74 -4.23
C PRO A 68 21.30 2.34 -3.94
N ASN A 69 20.84 1.36 -4.73
CA ASN A 69 21.13 -0.08 -4.60
C ASN A 69 20.60 -0.75 -3.31
N VAL A 70 19.75 -0.09 -2.54
CA VAL A 70 19.08 -0.65 -1.36
C VAL A 70 17.57 -0.66 -1.61
N PRO A 71 17.00 -1.74 -2.14
CA PRO A 71 15.56 -1.82 -2.35
C PRO A 71 14.81 -1.81 -1.01
N VAL A 72 13.57 -1.40 -1.05
CA VAL A 72 12.66 -1.54 0.10
C VAL A 72 12.23 -3.01 0.21
N GLU A 73 12.08 -3.51 1.42
CA GLU A 73 11.55 -4.84 1.71
C GLU A 73 10.18 -4.76 2.40
N PRO A 74 9.19 -5.57 1.93
CA PRO A 74 9.26 -6.48 0.77
C PRO A 74 9.48 -5.70 -0.54
N PRO A 75 9.96 -6.36 -1.63
CA PRO A 75 10.10 -5.72 -2.93
C PRO A 75 8.83 -4.97 -3.31
N THR A 76 8.96 -3.66 -3.48
CA THR A 76 7.83 -2.74 -3.64
C THR A 76 7.83 -2.10 -5.03
N LEU A 77 6.78 -2.36 -5.79
CA LEU A 77 6.55 -1.74 -7.10
C LEU A 77 5.78 -0.44 -6.94
N PHE A 78 6.43 0.66 -7.28
CA PHE A 78 5.79 1.98 -7.34
C PHE A 78 5.11 2.16 -8.70
N VAL A 79 3.81 2.46 -8.70
CA VAL A 79 3.02 2.72 -9.90
C VAL A 79 2.40 4.11 -9.81
N ASN A 80 2.85 5.06 -10.65
CA ASN A 80 2.25 6.38 -10.67
C ASN A 80 0.87 6.36 -11.35
N LYS A 81 -0.15 6.91 -10.69
CA LYS A 81 -1.52 7.01 -11.22
C LYS A 81 -1.72 8.21 -12.14
N ALA A 82 -0.91 9.26 -12.01
CA ALA A 82 -0.95 10.43 -12.87
C ALA A 82 0.17 10.39 -13.92
N THR A 83 -0.13 10.67 -15.17
CA THR A 83 0.88 10.88 -16.20
C THR A 83 1.80 12.03 -15.79
N ILE A 84 3.12 11.85 -15.96
CA ILE A 84 4.10 12.89 -15.62
C ILE A 84 3.86 14.14 -16.50
N ALA A 85 3.59 15.27 -15.85
CA ALA A 85 3.20 16.52 -16.50
C ALA A 85 4.37 17.49 -16.75
N GLY A 86 5.58 17.15 -16.31
CA GLY A 86 6.78 17.97 -16.47
C GLY A 86 7.84 17.62 -15.43
N ASP A 87 8.99 18.31 -15.51
CA ASP A 87 10.18 17.99 -14.69
C ASP A 87 9.92 18.10 -13.19
N GLN A 88 9.23 19.14 -12.75
CA GLN A 88 8.89 19.31 -11.33
C GLN A 88 8.01 18.17 -10.83
N HIS A 89 6.94 17.82 -11.57
CA HIS A 89 6.06 16.73 -11.21
C HIS A 89 6.80 15.38 -11.21
N GLY A 90 7.68 15.16 -12.21
CA GLY A 90 8.54 13.99 -12.27
C GLY A 90 9.47 13.90 -11.06
N ASN A 91 10.17 14.98 -10.72
CA ASN A 91 11.08 15.04 -9.58
C ASN A 91 10.37 14.79 -8.24
N LEU A 92 9.14 15.32 -8.07
CA LEU A 92 8.34 15.05 -6.87
C LEU A 92 7.86 13.61 -6.82
N THR A 93 7.47 13.04 -7.96
CA THR A 93 6.97 11.66 -8.05
C THR A 93 8.10 10.64 -7.81
N TRP A 94 9.22 10.76 -8.54
CA TRP A 94 10.35 9.82 -8.45
C TRP A 94 11.25 10.06 -7.25
N GLY A 95 11.25 11.29 -6.71
CA GLY A 95 12.02 11.66 -5.53
C GLY A 95 11.19 11.61 -4.26
N ALA A 96 10.50 12.70 -3.93
CA ALA A 96 9.83 12.88 -2.63
C ALA A 96 8.75 11.83 -2.36
N ALA A 97 7.86 11.55 -3.34
CA ALA A 97 6.80 10.57 -3.17
C ALA A 97 7.35 9.14 -3.04
N GLN A 98 8.34 8.77 -3.88
CA GLN A 98 9.01 7.47 -3.78
C GLN A 98 9.70 7.28 -2.43
N ALA A 99 10.42 8.29 -1.94
CA ALA A 99 11.07 8.25 -0.63
C ALA A 99 10.03 8.15 0.51
N GLY A 100 8.90 8.86 0.39
CA GLY A 100 7.77 8.74 1.31
C GLY A 100 7.19 7.34 1.35
N VAL A 101 6.94 6.75 0.17
CA VAL A 101 6.50 5.35 0.07
C VAL A 101 7.49 4.41 0.74
N ALA A 102 8.79 4.54 0.45
CA ALA A 102 9.83 3.72 1.06
C ALA A 102 9.79 3.80 2.60
N ALA A 103 9.68 5.02 3.14
CA ALA A 103 9.59 5.24 4.58
C ALA A 103 8.29 4.66 5.19
N GLY A 104 7.16 4.80 4.51
CA GLY A 104 5.88 4.27 4.96
C GLY A 104 5.82 2.75 4.99
N VAL A 105 6.38 2.09 3.96
CA VAL A 105 6.52 0.63 3.91
C VAL A 105 7.41 0.14 5.04
N THR A 106 8.60 0.73 5.20
CA THR A 106 9.56 0.32 6.23
C THR A 106 8.99 0.49 7.64
N ALA A 107 8.27 1.60 7.90
CA ALA A 107 7.61 1.82 9.18
C ALA A 107 6.54 0.74 9.46
N HIS A 108 5.71 0.42 8.46
CA HIS A 108 4.72 -0.65 8.60
C HIS A 108 5.36 -2.02 8.85
N VAL A 109 6.41 -2.37 8.11
CA VAL A 109 7.13 -3.63 8.30
C VAL A 109 7.71 -3.72 9.72
N ALA A 110 8.31 -2.64 10.24
CA ALA A 110 8.79 -2.60 11.62
C ALA A 110 7.65 -2.84 12.63
N GLU A 111 6.48 -2.20 12.46
CA GLU A 111 5.29 -2.45 13.29
C GLU A 111 4.85 -3.93 13.24
N GLN A 112 4.94 -4.59 12.08
CA GLN A 112 4.57 -6.01 11.96
C GLN A 112 5.57 -6.94 12.65
N PHE A 113 6.87 -6.62 12.59
CA PHE A 113 7.90 -7.35 13.34
C PHE A 113 7.73 -7.20 14.85
N ASP A 114 7.49 -5.96 15.33
CA ASP A 114 7.25 -5.68 16.77
C ASP A 114 6.01 -6.38 17.30
N ALA A 115 5.02 -6.62 16.44
CA ALA A 115 3.79 -7.34 16.76
C ALA A 115 3.88 -8.88 16.53
N ASP A 116 5.06 -9.42 16.25
CA ASP A 116 5.30 -10.84 15.91
C ASP A 116 4.42 -11.36 14.74
N ARG A 117 3.97 -10.48 13.85
CA ARG A 117 3.19 -10.86 12.66
C ARG A 117 4.06 -11.17 11.46
N PHE A 118 5.21 -10.51 11.33
CA PHE A 118 6.21 -10.78 10.30
C PHE A 118 7.47 -11.36 10.93
N ASP A 119 8.15 -12.20 10.15
CA ASP A 119 9.53 -12.66 10.37
C ASP A 119 10.31 -12.56 9.05
N ASP A 120 11.63 -12.72 9.09
CA ASP A 120 12.49 -12.64 7.91
C ASP A 120 12.09 -13.65 6.82
N ALA A 121 11.62 -14.83 7.21
CA ALA A 121 11.22 -15.88 6.28
C ALA A 121 9.96 -15.47 5.51
N LEU A 122 8.98 -14.89 6.18
CA LEU A 122 7.76 -14.37 5.56
C LEU A 122 8.07 -13.14 4.69
N LEU A 123 8.87 -12.19 5.20
CA LEU A 123 9.20 -10.97 4.47
C LEU A 123 9.79 -11.26 3.09
N THR A 124 10.65 -12.28 2.98
CA THR A 124 11.24 -12.70 1.70
C THR A 124 10.22 -13.30 0.71
N GLN A 125 9.06 -13.72 1.19
CA GLN A 125 7.99 -14.29 0.35
C GLN A 125 6.97 -13.26 -0.11
N LEU A 126 7.01 -12.05 0.42
CA LEU A 126 6.07 -10.98 0.08
C LEU A 126 6.54 -10.14 -1.11
N VAL A 127 5.56 -9.54 -1.78
CA VAL A 127 5.73 -8.43 -2.73
C VAL A 127 4.61 -7.42 -2.51
N LEU A 128 4.90 -6.16 -2.80
CA LEU A 128 3.97 -5.05 -2.62
C LEU A 128 3.85 -4.24 -3.92
N ILE A 129 2.63 -3.92 -4.31
CA ILE A 129 2.33 -2.92 -5.33
C ILE A 129 1.75 -1.70 -4.64
N VAL A 130 2.30 -0.53 -4.92
CA VAL A 130 1.85 0.76 -4.39
C VAL A 130 1.49 1.67 -5.54
N ALA A 131 0.19 1.92 -5.72
CA ALA A 131 -0.30 2.87 -6.71
C ALA A 131 -0.40 4.26 -6.06
N VAL A 132 0.33 5.22 -6.62
CA VAL A 132 0.60 6.54 -6.04
C VAL A 132 0.02 7.63 -6.92
N TRP A 133 -0.75 8.53 -6.34
CA TRP A 133 -1.17 9.74 -7.00
C TRP A 133 -0.44 10.95 -6.43
N VAL A 134 0.31 11.65 -7.28
CA VAL A 134 0.91 12.95 -7.01
C VAL A 134 0.22 13.97 -7.90
N ASN A 135 -0.25 15.07 -7.33
CA ASN A 135 -0.90 16.13 -8.11
C ASN A 135 0.12 16.78 -9.05
N PRO A 136 -0.21 16.97 -10.36
CA PRO A 136 0.67 17.67 -11.29
C PRO A 136 1.07 19.10 -10.85
N SER A 137 0.26 19.72 -9.98
CA SER A 137 0.53 21.03 -9.40
C SER A 137 1.24 20.98 -8.04
N ALA A 138 1.64 19.80 -7.57
CA ALA A 138 2.40 19.66 -6.32
C ALA A 138 3.69 20.51 -6.36
N ASN A 139 4.04 21.12 -5.23
CA ASN A 139 5.09 22.15 -5.21
C ASN A 139 5.97 22.15 -3.95
N ASP A 140 5.69 21.29 -2.98
CA ASP A 140 6.45 21.15 -1.73
C ASP A 140 6.91 19.69 -1.54
N ALA A 141 8.22 19.46 -1.72
CA ALA A 141 8.81 18.13 -1.62
C ALA A 141 8.71 17.55 -0.20
N ALA A 142 8.80 18.38 0.85
CA ALA A 142 8.71 17.90 2.22
C ALA A 142 7.28 17.44 2.56
N LEU A 143 6.26 18.18 2.13
CA LEU A 143 4.87 17.78 2.28
C LEU A 143 4.54 16.55 1.43
N VAL A 144 4.99 16.49 0.17
CA VAL A 144 4.81 15.31 -0.69
C VAL A 144 5.44 14.08 -0.04
N PHE A 145 6.67 14.19 0.49
CA PHE A 145 7.32 13.10 1.23
C PHE A 145 6.48 12.66 2.44
N ALA A 146 6.14 13.59 3.33
CA ALA A 146 5.45 13.28 4.57
C ALA A 146 4.07 12.65 4.31
N ASN A 147 3.30 13.25 3.39
CA ASN A 147 1.96 12.76 3.06
C ASN A 147 1.99 11.37 2.39
N ASN A 148 2.96 11.10 1.51
CA ASN A 148 3.11 9.77 0.91
C ASN A 148 3.55 8.72 1.92
N ARG A 149 4.44 9.07 2.89
CA ARG A 149 4.80 8.18 4.00
C ARG A 149 3.56 7.81 4.82
N ASP A 150 2.82 8.80 5.26
CA ASP A 150 1.68 8.61 6.16
C ASP A 150 0.52 7.88 5.46
N ALA A 151 0.22 8.24 4.21
CA ALA A 151 -0.79 7.56 3.40
C ALA A 151 -0.42 6.10 3.11
N THR A 152 0.86 5.79 2.86
CA THR A 152 1.34 4.43 2.61
C THR A 152 1.20 3.56 3.87
N ALA A 153 1.69 4.05 5.02
CA ALA A 153 1.57 3.33 6.28
C ALA A 153 0.08 3.11 6.66
N LEU A 154 -0.78 4.11 6.43
CA LEU A 154 -2.22 3.99 6.66
C LEU A 154 -2.88 2.96 5.73
N ALA A 155 -2.53 2.97 4.44
CA ALA A 155 -3.06 2.01 3.47
C ALA A 155 -2.71 0.57 3.85
N LEU A 156 -1.46 0.32 4.22
CA LEU A 156 -1.00 -1.01 4.63
C LEU A 156 -1.70 -1.50 5.91
N ARG A 157 -1.82 -0.65 6.93
CA ARG A 157 -2.58 -1.00 8.14
C ARG A 157 -4.02 -1.36 7.83
N ARG A 158 -4.72 -0.56 7.01
CA ARG A 158 -6.11 -0.83 6.62
C ARG A 158 -6.27 -2.10 5.80
N GLY A 159 -5.29 -2.44 4.96
CA GLY A 159 -5.26 -3.70 4.20
C GLY A 159 -5.19 -4.90 5.13
N GLY A 160 -4.27 -4.90 6.08
CA GLY A 160 -4.13 -5.96 7.08
C GLY A 160 -5.36 -6.07 8.00
N ASP A 161 -5.92 -4.95 8.43
CA ASP A 161 -7.15 -4.94 9.27
C ASP A 161 -8.35 -5.53 8.52
N ALA A 162 -8.49 -5.26 7.22
CA ALA A 162 -9.59 -5.78 6.41
C ALA A 162 -9.57 -7.31 6.31
N VAL A 163 -8.38 -7.92 6.26
CA VAL A 163 -8.22 -9.39 6.25
C VAL A 163 -8.46 -9.99 7.63
N ALA A 164 -7.99 -9.33 8.70
CA ALA A 164 -8.22 -9.78 10.07
C ALA A 164 -9.72 -9.83 10.43
N HIS A 165 -10.56 -9.05 9.78
CA HIS A 165 -12.01 -9.01 10.02
C HIS A 165 -12.79 -10.22 9.49
N ASP A 166 -12.24 -11.01 8.56
CA ASP A 166 -12.90 -12.25 8.09
C ASP A 166 -12.77 -13.41 9.09
N MET A 167 -11.98 -13.24 10.15
CA MET A 167 -11.72 -14.24 11.19
C MET A 167 -12.35 -13.90 12.55
N THR A 168 -13.68 -13.72 12.61
CA THR A 168 -14.51 -13.87 13.82
C THR A 168 -14.10 -13.13 15.11
N ILE A 169 -13.61 -11.89 15.04
CA ILE A 169 -13.41 -11.07 16.23
C ILE A 169 -14.43 -9.93 16.27
N PRO A 170 -15.20 -9.76 17.36
CA PRO A 170 -16.10 -8.61 17.52
C PRO A 170 -15.26 -7.35 17.76
N HIS A 171 -15.12 -6.49 16.80
CA HIS A 171 -14.56 -5.16 16.98
C HIS A 171 -15.67 -4.11 16.97
N ASP A 172 -15.89 -3.48 18.13
CA ASP A 172 -16.91 -2.44 18.30
C ASP A 172 -16.53 -1.08 17.70
N ASP A 173 -15.28 -0.85 17.30
CA ASP A 173 -14.79 0.49 16.95
C ASP A 173 -14.24 0.74 15.55
N VAL A 174 -13.96 -0.27 14.72
CA VAL A 174 -13.57 -0.05 13.32
C VAL A 174 -14.39 -0.95 12.42
N LYS A 175 -15.54 -0.46 12.06
CA LYS A 175 -16.46 -1.17 11.17
C LYS A 175 -16.02 -1.01 9.73
N VAL A 176 -15.06 -1.81 9.28
CA VAL A 176 -14.99 -2.13 7.87
C VAL A 176 -16.21 -3.02 7.55
N GLN A 177 -17.34 -2.38 7.41
CA GLN A 177 -18.51 -3.07 6.90
C GLN A 177 -18.20 -3.42 5.45
N SER A 178 -18.43 -4.68 5.06
CA SER A 178 -18.34 -5.04 3.66
C SER A 178 -19.20 -4.06 2.84
N ALA A 179 -18.78 -3.73 1.62
CA ALA A 179 -19.54 -2.87 0.72
C ALA A 179 -20.98 -3.36 0.55
N LEU A 180 -21.19 -4.69 0.56
CA LEU A 180 -22.52 -5.30 0.50
C LEU A 180 -23.37 -4.99 1.74
N ALA A 181 -22.78 -5.02 2.94
CA ALA A 181 -23.51 -4.67 4.17
C ALA A 181 -23.85 -3.18 4.18
N ALA A 182 -22.92 -2.31 3.76
CA ALA A 182 -23.17 -0.88 3.61
C ALA A 182 -24.30 -0.59 2.61
N PHE A 183 -24.28 -1.26 1.44
CA PHE A 183 -25.33 -1.16 0.42
C PHE A 183 -26.69 -1.62 0.96
N ARG A 184 -26.75 -2.78 1.64
CA ARG A 184 -28.00 -3.30 2.24
C ARG A 184 -28.55 -2.38 3.34
N ALA A 185 -27.67 -1.64 4.01
CA ALA A 185 -28.04 -0.62 4.99
C ALA A 185 -28.45 0.73 4.35
N GLY A 186 -28.53 0.81 3.03
CA GLY A 186 -28.91 2.02 2.29
C GLY A 186 -27.85 3.13 2.33
N ARG A 187 -26.58 2.80 2.60
CA ARG A 187 -25.52 3.80 2.62
C ARG A 187 -25.03 4.10 1.21
N THR A 188 -24.70 5.37 0.99
CA THR A 188 -24.11 5.84 -0.26
C THR A 188 -22.59 5.73 -0.19
N PRO A 189 -21.92 5.23 -1.24
CA PRO A 189 -20.46 5.26 -1.32
C PRO A 189 -19.94 6.68 -1.19
N HIS A 190 -18.82 6.85 -0.48
CA HIS A 190 -18.12 8.11 -0.32
C HIS A 190 -16.60 7.89 -0.33
N ASN A 191 -15.85 8.93 -0.62
CA ASN A 191 -14.39 8.93 -0.59
C ASN A 191 -13.88 10.36 -0.31
N PRO A 192 -12.56 10.60 -0.19
CA PRO A 192 -12.03 11.93 0.10
C PRO A 192 -12.39 13.03 -0.91
N TYR A 193 -12.84 12.67 -2.11
CA TYR A 193 -13.21 13.60 -3.19
C TYR A 193 -14.72 13.71 -3.40
N PHE A 194 -15.52 12.87 -2.74
CA PHE A 194 -16.97 12.84 -2.87
C PHE A 194 -17.64 12.49 -1.55
N THR A 195 -18.36 13.45 -1.00
CA THR A 195 -19.26 13.27 0.16
C THR A 195 -20.68 13.56 -0.32
N PRO A 196 -21.63 12.59 -0.27
CA PRO A 196 -22.99 12.77 -0.71
C PRO A 196 -23.78 13.73 0.18
#